data_74e79555f5d2e7ce5a2e77280d42478a
#
_entry.id   74e79555f5d2e7ce5a2e77280d42478a
#
_cell.length_a   1.000
_cell.length_b   1.000
_cell.length_c   1.000
_cell.angle_alpha   90.00
_cell.angle_beta   90.00
_cell.angle_gamma   90.00
#
_symmetry.space_group_name_H-M   'P 1'
#
loop_
_entity.id
_entity.type
_entity.pdbx_description
1 polymer ?
#
loop_
_entity_poly.entity_id
_entity_poly.type
_entity_poly.pdbx_seq_one_letter_code
_entity_poly.pdbx_strand_id
1 'polypeptide(L)'
;MELRFEPKFYREHLGEKSDHKSLIQDFLPTRPEGYGLTRYLQDQAFVDEESGNIRTYLIRQKGTGELVGYYSIRAGNILLRQNESTNVISGIELTNFAVNGKYRVRHPKVTMVGARIFYGFIMPQIREIRETLDVKILYIFALDQVPLLNYYKRLGFLSLQKQDEQFVYQTCKPSYDVTCIFMYKLL
;
A
#
# COMPACT_ATOMS: atom_id res chain seq x y z
N MET A 1 19.36 -30.62 -5.37
CA MET A 1 18.63 -29.65 -4.55
C MET A 1 19.07 -28.25 -5.02
N GLU A 2 18.37 -27.66 -6.01
CA GLU A 2 18.67 -26.30 -6.47
C GLU A 2 18.38 -25.34 -5.30
N LEU A 3 19.43 -24.67 -4.84
CA LEU A 3 19.29 -23.53 -3.94
C LEU A 3 18.45 -22.48 -4.68
N ARG A 4 17.15 -22.39 -4.34
CA ARG A 4 16.28 -21.32 -4.84
C ARG A 4 16.91 -20.01 -4.38
N PHE A 5 17.53 -19.30 -5.29
CA PHE A 5 18.03 -17.94 -5.02
C PHE A 5 16.81 -17.06 -4.72
N GLU A 6 16.61 -16.76 -3.44
CA GLU A 6 15.58 -15.81 -3.03
C GLU A 6 16.21 -14.42 -2.95
N PRO A 7 15.80 -13.49 -3.80
CA PRO A 7 16.34 -12.14 -3.74
C PRO A 7 16.01 -11.52 -2.39
N LYS A 8 17.00 -10.92 -1.75
CA LYS A 8 16.81 -10.15 -0.53
C LYS A 8 16.39 -8.74 -0.91
N PHE A 9 15.36 -8.22 -0.24
CA PHE A 9 14.88 -6.86 -0.41
C PHE A 9 15.29 -5.99 0.77
N TYR A 10 15.26 -4.68 0.58
CA TYR A 10 15.41 -3.69 1.62
C TYR A 10 14.50 -2.50 1.33
N ARG A 11 14.20 -1.73 2.35
CA ARG A 11 13.32 -0.58 2.32
C ARG A 11 14.13 0.71 2.46
N GLU A 12 13.76 1.72 1.70
CA GLU A 12 14.26 3.09 1.83
C GLU A 12 13.06 4.04 1.93
N HIS A 13 13.17 5.09 2.74
CA HIS A 13 12.18 6.15 2.77
C HIS A 13 12.40 7.06 1.57
N LEU A 14 11.34 7.48 0.87
CA LEU A 14 11.44 8.34 -0.30
C LEU A 14 12.11 9.67 0.09
N GLY A 15 13.08 10.10 -0.68
CA GLY A 15 13.83 11.32 -0.43
C GLY A 15 15.13 11.15 0.38
N GLU A 16 15.36 10.00 1.02
CA GLU A 16 16.62 9.75 1.76
C GLU A 16 17.86 9.73 0.86
N LYS A 17 17.69 9.46 -0.43
CA LYS A 17 18.78 9.36 -1.39
C LYS A 17 18.53 10.20 -2.63
N SER A 18 19.60 10.75 -3.19
CA SER A 18 19.57 11.60 -4.38
C SER A 18 19.14 10.85 -5.65
N ASP A 19 19.34 9.52 -5.72
CA ASP A 19 18.98 8.69 -6.87
C ASP A 19 17.47 8.36 -6.94
N HIS A 20 16.70 8.64 -5.89
CA HIS A 20 15.28 8.29 -5.84
C HIS A 20 14.47 8.94 -6.96
N LYS A 21 14.79 10.21 -7.34
CA LYS A 21 14.09 10.91 -8.43
C LYS A 21 14.25 10.21 -9.78
N SER A 22 15.43 9.69 -10.07
CA SER A 22 15.67 8.91 -11.29
C SER A 22 15.12 7.49 -11.19
N LEU A 23 15.26 6.87 -10.01
CA LEU A 23 14.84 5.50 -9.77
C LEU A 23 13.31 5.30 -9.96
N ILE A 24 12.50 6.24 -9.49
CA ILE A 24 11.03 6.15 -9.61
C ILE A 24 10.55 6.27 -11.06
N GLN A 25 11.33 6.88 -11.96
CA GLN A 25 11.01 6.94 -13.40
C GLN A 25 11.05 5.54 -14.06
N ASP A 26 11.75 4.58 -13.45
CA ASP A 26 11.76 3.19 -13.93
C ASP A 26 10.54 2.38 -13.47
N PHE A 27 9.63 2.96 -12.67
CA PHE A 27 8.44 2.28 -12.23
C PHE A 27 7.37 2.21 -13.33
N LEU A 28 6.84 1.02 -13.55
CA LEU A 28 5.62 0.79 -14.34
C LEU A 28 4.70 -0.17 -13.57
N PRO A 29 3.37 -0.03 -13.68
CA PRO A 29 2.45 -0.95 -13.04
C PRO A 29 2.48 -2.31 -13.75
N THR A 30 2.03 -3.34 -13.07
CA THR A 30 1.92 -4.68 -13.66
C THR A 30 0.73 -4.82 -14.61
N ARG A 31 -0.20 -3.88 -14.56
CA ARG A 31 -1.40 -3.83 -15.40
C ARG A 31 -1.78 -2.38 -15.69
N PRO A 32 -2.45 -2.10 -16.83
CA PRO A 32 -2.84 -0.74 -17.22
C PRO A 32 -3.69 0.01 -16.17
N GLU A 33 -4.54 -0.70 -15.46
CA GLU A 33 -5.41 -0.12 -14.42
C GLU A 33 -4.60 0.49 -13.25
N GLY A 34 -3.35 0.08 -13.10
CA GLY A 34 -2.41 0.61 -12.11
C GLY A 34 -1.68 1.89 -12.52
N TYR A 35 -1.94 2.48 -13.68
CA TYR A 35 -1.24 3.71 -14.13
C TYR A 35 -1.38 4.90 -13.17
N GLY A 36 -2.48 4.97 -12.42
CA GLY A 36 -2.64 5.95 -11.34
C GLY A 36 -1.54 5.86 -10.28
N LEU A 37 -1.09 4.63 -9.97
CA LEU A 37 0.01 4.39 -9.01
C LEU A 37 1.37 4.87 -9.55
N THR A 38 1.59 4.79 -10.87
CA THR A 38 2.79 5.33 -11.50
C THR A 38 2.80 6.85 -11.43
N ARG A 39 1.70 7.50 -11.83
CA ARG A 39 1.59 8.96 -11.76
C ARG A 39 1.74 9.47 -10.33
N TYR A 40 1.10 8.80 -9.37
CA TYR A 40 1.28 9.17 -7.97
C TYR A 40 2.78 9.13 -7.57
N LEU A 41 3.47 8.03 -7.84
CA LEU A 41 4.87 7.87 -7.44
C LEU A 41 5.78 8.89 -8.10
N GLN A 42 5.58 9.19 -9.39
CA GLN A 42 6.45 10.05 -10.18
C GLN A 42 6.16 11.54 -9.98
N ASP A 43 4.90 11.92 -9.81
CA ASP A 43 4.46 13.31 -9.83
C ASP A 43 4.08 13.85 -8.44
N GLN A 44 3.51 12.99 -7.56
CA GLN A 44 2.89 13.45 -6.32
C GLN A 44 3.63 13.02 -5.05
N ALA A 45 4.29 11.86 -5.06
CA ALA A 45 4.84 11.26 -3.84
C ALA A 45 5.85 12.17 -3.10
N PHE A 46 6.70 12.91 -3.81
CA PHE A 46 7.62 13.86 -3.18
C PHE A 46 6.89 15.06 -2.57
N VAL A 47 5.84 15.54 -3.20
CA VAL A 47 5.03 16.66 -2.68
C VAL A 47 4.34 16.25 -1.38
N ASP A 48 3.79 15.05 -1.32
CA ASP A 48 3.15 14.51 -0.13
C ASP A 48 4.16 14.26 1.01
N GLU A 49 5.39 13.84 0.69
CA GLU A 49 6.48 13.73 1.66
C GLU A 49 6.86 15.08 2.26
N GLU A 50 7.04 16.10 1.42
CA GLU A 50 7.40 17.44 1.86
C GLU A 50 6.29 18.07 2.72
N SER A 51 5.02 17.82 2.39
CA SER A 51 3.88 18.31 3.17
C SER A 51 3.64 17.50 4.47
N GLY A 52 4.29 16.35 4.63
CA GLY A 52 4.11 15.46 5.77
C GLY A 52 2.79 14.69 5.80
N ASN A 53 2.01 14.73 4.71
CA ASN A 53 0.69 14.10 4.64
C ASN A 53 0.75 12.58 4.47
N ILE A 54 1.69 12.09 3.65
CA ILE A 54 1.86 10.68 3.32
C ILE A 54 3.34 10.33 3.39
N ARG A 55 3.66 9.15 3.89
CA ARG A 55 5.01 8.59 3.89
C ARG A 55 5.13 7.49 2.87
N THR A 56 6.07 7.64 1.95
CA THR A 56 6.32 6.69 0.85
C THR A 56 7.64 5.96 1.03
N TYR A 57 7.60 4.66 0.83
CA TYR A 57 8.74 3.77 0.97
C TYR A 57 8.98 2.99 -0.30
N LEU A 58 10.22 3.02 -0.76
CA LEU A 58 10.70 2.26 -1.91
C LEU A 58 11.24 0.92 -1.43
N ILE A 59 10.91 -0.15 -2.16
CA ILE A 59 11.46 -1.48 -1.93
C ILE A 59 12.43 -1.79 -3.05
N ARG A 60 13.67 -2.08 -2.67
CA ARG A 60 14.75 -2.34 -3.61
C ARG A 60 15.35 -3.74 -3.41
N GLN A 61 15.91 -4.31 -4.46
CA GLN A 61 16.65 -5.57 -4.39
C GLN A 61 18.07 -5.33 -3.89
N LYS A 62 18.51 -6.09 -2.89
CA LYS A 62 19.91 -6.08 -2.44
C LYS A 62 20.83 -6.57 -3.57
N GLY A 63 21.97 -5.90 -3.71
CA GLY A 63 22.99 -6.22 -4.70
C GLY A 63 22.82 -5.50 -6.04
N THR A 64 21.60 -5.37 -6.57
CA THR A 64 21.35 -4.65 -7.83
C THR A 64 20.83 -3.23 -7.61
N GLY A 65 20.17 -2.97 -6.50
CA GLY A 65 19.49 -1.70 -6.24
C GLY A 65 18.23 -1.46 -7.07
N GLU A 66 17.76 -2.45 -7.85
CA GLU A 66 16.55 -2.31 -8.67
C GLU A 66 15.32 -2.02 -7.82
N LEU A 67 14.43 -1.17 -8.37
CA LEU A 67 13.13 -0.88 -7.76
C LEU A 67 12.18 -2.07 -7.95
N VAL A 68 11.84 -2.71 -6.84
CA VAL A 68 10.94 -3.87 -6.77
C VAL A 68 9.48 -3.44 -6.67
N GLY A 69 9.22 -2.35 -5.94
CA GLY A 69 7.90 -1.81 -5.72
C GLY A 69 7.94 -0.68 -4.71
N TYR A 70 6.77 -0.20 -4.33
CA TYR A 70 6.65 0.82 -3.30
C TYR A 70 5.33 0.69 -2.54
N TYR A 71 5.25 1.35 -1.41
CA TYR A 71 4.01 1.59 -0.70
C TYR A 71 4.02 2.94 -0.01
N SER A 72 2.83 3.46 0.23
CA SER A 72 2.64 4.73 0.93
C SER A 72 1.60 4.56 2.04
N ILE A 73 1.86 5.17 3.17
CA ILE A 73 0.98 5.11 4.34
C ILE A 73 0.71 6.49 4.90
N ARG A 74 -0.43 6.66 5.53
CA ARG A 74 -0.77 7.82 6.37
C ARG A 74 -1.62 7.42 7.56
N ALA A 75 -1.59 8.24 8.60
CA ALA A 75 -2.54 8.14 9.70
C ALA A 75 -3.94 8.55 9.21
N GLY A 76 -4.95 7.88 9.70
CA GLY A 76 -6.33 8.20 9.35
C GLY A 76 -7.33 7.63 10.35
N ASN A 77 -8.58 8.02 10.18
CA ASN A 77 -9.70 7.53 10.96
C ASN A 77 -10.81 7.13 10.02
N ILE A 78 -11.56 6.11 10.41
CA ILE A 78 -12.84 5.79 9.78
C ILE A 78 -13.97 5.99 10.78
N LEU A 79 -15.14 6.35 10.27
CA LEU A 79 -16.35 6.44 11.05
C LEU A 79 -17.24 5.24 10.74
N LEU A 80 -17.67 4.54 11.77
CA LEU A 80 -18.65 3.46 11.68
C LEU A 80 -19.86 3.79 12.53
N ARG A 81 -21.04 3.52 11.98
CA ARG A 81 -22.29 3.64 12.72
C ARG A 81 -22.56 2.33 13.47
N GLN A 82 -22.75 2.42 14.78
CA GLN A 82 -23.11 1.28 15.60
C GLN A 82 -24.32 1.67 16.44
N ASN A 83 -25.49 1.11 16.11
CA ASN A 83 -26.78 1.53 16.65
C ASN A 83 -27.02 3.03 16.36
N GLU A 84 -27.31 3.85 17.37
CA GLU A 84 -27.55 5.30 17.26
C GLU A 84 -26.27 6.13 17.43
N SER A 85 -25.11 5.50 17.70
CA SER A 85 -23.83 6.18 17.90
C SER A 85 -22.90 6.05 16.69
N THR A 86 -22.02 7.05 16.54
CA THR A 86 -20.93 7.02 15.56
C THR A 86 -19.61 6.79 16.30
N ASN A 87 -18.92 5.73 15.95
CA ASN A 87 -17.62 5.39 16.52
C ASN A 87 -16.51 5.81 15.56
N VAL A 88 -15.49 6.48 16.10
CA VAL A 88 -14.25 6.79 15.39
C VAL A 88 -13.28 5.66 15.62
N ILE A 89 -12.78 5.09 14.54
CA ILE A 89 -11.76 4.02 14.58
C ILE A 89 -10.47 4.56 14.00
N SER A 90 -9.44 4.66 14.84
CA SER A 90 -8.10 5.06 14.42
C SER A 90 -7.43 3.96 13.60
N GLY A 91 -6.75 4.34 12.54
CA GLY A 91 -6.12 3.40 11.64
C GLY A 91 -4.96 4.00 10.85
N ILE A 92 -4.30 3.13 10.13
CA ILE A 92 -3.33 3.49 9.10
C ILE A 92 -3.96 3.20 7.74
N GLU A 93 -3.93 4.18 6.86
CA GLU A 93 -4.29 3.97 5.47
C GLU A 93 -3.07 3.53 4.67
N LEU A 94 -3.18 2.41 3.98
CA LEU A 94 -2.25 2.01 2.92
C LEU A 94 -2.74 2.68 1.63
N THR A 95 -2.29 3.92 1.40
CA THR A 95 -2.80 4.75 0.30
C THR A 95 -2.40 4.23 -1.06
N ASN A 96 -1.17 3.70 -1.16
CA ASN A 96 -0.64 3.11 -2.38
C ASN A 96 0.15 1.85 -2.04
N PHE A 97 0.02 0.84 -2.88
CA PHE A 97 0.82 -0.37 -2.81
C PHE A 97 0.95 -0.99 -4.19
N ALA A 98 2.17 -1.05 -4.71
CA ALA A 98 2.39 -1.55 -6.05
C ALA A 98 3.74 -2.27 -6.20
N VAL A 99 3.74 -3.30 -7.03
CA VAL A 99 4.93 -4.02 -7.49
C VAL A 99 5.31 -3.49 -8.86
N ASN A 100 6.60 -3.23 -9.07
CA ASN A 100 7.11 -2.78 -10.35
C ASN A 100 6.99 -3.89 -11.41
N GLY A 101 6.23 -3.61 -12.47
CA GLY A 101 6.04 -4.52 -13.59
C GLY A 101 7.33 -4.83 -14.34
N LYS A 102 8.22 -3.84 -14.51
CA LYS A 102 9.53 -4.06 -15.12
C LYS A 102 10.38 -5.04 -14.32
N TYR A 103 10.35 -4.93 -12.97
CA TYR A 103 11.02 -5.90 -12.10
C TYR A 103 10.48 -7.32 -12.32
N ARG A 104 9.16 -7.47 -12.35
CA ARG A 104 8.53 -8.79 -12.57
C ARG A 104 8.90 -9.42 -13.91
N VAL A 105 8.98 -8.61 -14.97
CA VAL A 105 9.39 -9.09 -16.31
C VAL A 105 10.84 -9.54 -16.31
N ARG A 106 11.75 -8.78 -15.65
CA ARG A 106 13.19 -9.16 -15.58
C ARG A 106 13.42 -10.36 -14.67
N HIS A 107 12.58 -10.57 -13.67
CA HIS A 107 12.74 -11.62 -12.66
C HIS A 107 11.51 -12.57 -12.57
N PRO A 108 11.16 -13.29 -13.65
CA PRO A 108 9.93 -14.10 -13.72
C PRO A 108 9.91 -15.27 -12.71
N LYS A 109 11.08 -15.71 -12.25
CA LYS A 109 11.21 -16.77 -11.24
C LYS A 109 10.94 -16.29 -9.81
N VAL A 110 10.94 -14.97 -9.57
CA VAL A 110 10.64 -14.39 -8.24
C VAL A 110 9.14 -14.31 -8.07
N THR A 111 8.61 -15.18 -7.23
CA THR A 111 7.17 -15.27 -6.98
C THR A 111 6.74 -14.52 -5.72
N MET A 112 5.45 -14.25 -5.59
CA MET A 112 4.82 -13.66 -4.40
C MET A 112 5.43 -12.33 -3.96
N VAL A 113 5.99 -11.53 -4.89
CA VAL A 113 6.69 -10.26 -4.58
C VAL A 113 5.84 -9.34 -3.72
N GLY A 114 4.56 -9.14 -4.07
CA GLY A 114 3.65 -8.31 -3.28
C GLY A 114 3.46 -8.83 -1.85
N ALA A 115 3.27 -10.14 -1.65
CA ALA A 115 3.14 -10.72 -0.32
C ALA A 115 4.44 -10.58 0.49
N ARG A 116 5.60 -10.71 -0.14
CA ARG A 116 6.91 -10.49 0.51
C ARG A 116 7.06 -9.03 0.96
N ILE A 117 6.63 -8.06 0.15
CA ILE A 117 6.63 -6.65 0.55
C ILE A 117 5.66 -6.45 1.71
N PHE A 118 4.44 -6.98 1.62
CA PHE A 118 3.41 -6.81 2.63
C PHE A 118 3.84 -7.35 4.00
N TYR A 119 4.24 -8.62 4.06
CA TYR A 119 4.62 -9.26 5.32
C TYR A 119 6.03 -8.91 5.79
N GLY A 120 6.95 -8.59 4.88
CA GLY A 120 8.35 -8.28 5.21
C GLY A 120 8.62 -6.82 5.57
N PHE A 121 7.76 -5.88 5.12
CA PHE A 121 8.01 -4.44 5.32
C PHE A 121 6.78 -3.68 5.83
N ILE A 122 5.60 -3.87 5.20
CA ILE A 122 4.41 -3.11 5.59
C ILE A 122 3.96 -3.54 6.99
N MET A 123 3.70 -4.82 7.19
CA MET A 123 3.18 -5.30 8.48
C MET A 123 4.12 -5.09 9.66
N PRO A 124 5.45 -5.29 9.55
CA PRO A 124 6.38 -4.93 10.63
C PRO A 124 6.29 -3.45 11.01
N GLN A 125 6.30 -2.54 10.02
CA GLN A 125 6.16 -1.11 10.28
C GLN A 125 4.82 -0.75 10.93
N ILE A 126 3.73 -1.34 10.48
CA ILE A 126 2.41 -1.11 11.09
C ILE A 126 2.37 -1.57 12.55
N ARG A 127 3.05 -2.68 12.90
CA ARG A 127 3.18 -3.14 14.28
C ARG A 127 3.97 -2.16 15.15
N GLU A 128 5.09 -1.65 14.65
CA GLU A 128 5.88 -0.61 15.34
C GLU A 128 5.05 0.65 15.62
N ILE A 129 4.26 1.09 14.63
CA ILE A 129 3.35 2.25 14.81
C ILE A 129 2.28 1.93 15.85
N ARG A 130 1.69 0.73 15.81
CA ARG A 130 0.68 0.29 16.77
C ARG A 130 1.21 0.25 18.21
N GLU A 131 2.46 -0.12 18.42
CA GLU A 131 3.08 -0.12 19.75
C GLU A 131 3.23 1.30 20.31
N THR A 132 3.32 2.29 19.44
CA THR A 132 3.49 3.72 19.82
C THR A 132 2.16 4.47 19.84
N LEU A 133 1.27 4.16 18.91
CA LEU A 133 -0.02 4.82 18.72
C LEU A 133 -1.13 3.76 18.74
N ASP A 134 -2.22 4.03 19.48
CA ASP A 134 -3.37 3.11 19.57
C ASP A 134 -4.18 3.10 18.26
N VAL A 135 -3.62 2.49 17.21
CA VAL A 135 -4.30 2.25 15.94
C VAL A 135 -4.93 0.86 15.92
N LYS A 136 -6.16 0.76 15.44
CA LYS A 136 -6.97 -0.47 15.47
C LYS A 136 -6.96 -1.23 14.16
N ILE A 137 -6.80 -0.53 13.05
CA ILE A 137 -6.93 -1.11 11.71
C ILE A 137 -5.85 -0.61 10.76
N LEU A 138 -5.50 -1.48 9.81
CA LEU A 138 -4.90 -1.11 8.53
C LEU A 138 -5.99 -1.14 7.48
N TYR A 139 -6.19 -0.07 6.71
CA TYR A 139 -7.24 -0.03 5.70
C TYR A 139 -6.74 0.47 4.34
N ILE A 140 -7.49 0.18 3.30
CA ILE A 140 -7.17 0.49 1.91
C ILE A 140 -8.47 0.73 1.14
N PHE A 141 -8.40 1.62 0.14
CA PHE A 141 -9.40 1.73 -0.91
C PHE A 141 -8.86 1.03 -2.16
N ALA A 142 -9.27 -0.20 -2.39
CA ALA A 142 -8.80 -1.03 -3.49
C ALA A 142 -9.62 -0.78 -4.76
N LEU A 143 -8.96 -0.78 -5.93
CA LEU A 143 -9.67 -0.79 -7.21
C LEU A 143 -10.64 -1.98 -7.26
N ASP A 144 -11.87 -1.74 -7.75
CA ASP A 144 -12.89 -2.78 -7.88
C ASP A 144 -12.55 -3.77 -9.00
N GLN A 145 -11.61 -4.65 -8.67
CA GLN A 145 -11.17 -5.73 -9.55
C GLN A 145 -11.10 -7.04 -8.77
N VAL A 146 -11.88 -8.02 -9.20
CA VAL A 146 -12.00 -9.31 -8.52
C VAL A 146 -10.65 -9.95 -8.18
N PRO A 147 -9.65 -10.02 -9.10
CA PRO A 147 -8.35 -10.60 -8.77
C PRO A 147 -7.60 -9.83 -7.67
N LEU A 148 -7.72 -8.49 -7.65
CA LEU A 148 -7.08 -7.63 -6.66
C LEU A 148 -7.76 -7.73 -5.30
N LEU A 149 -9.09 -7.70 -5.26
CA LEU A 149 -9.85 -7.88 -4.03
C LEU A 149 -9.57 -9.26 -3.40
N ASN A 150 -9.52 -10.32 -4.22
CA ASN A 150 -9.14 -11.65 -3.76
C ASN A 150 -7.69 -11.72 -3.25
N TYR A 151 -6.80 -10.95 -3.85
CA TYR A 151 -5.43 -10.82 -3.36
C TYR A 151 -5.41 -10.19 -1.96
N TYR A 152 -6.11 -9.07 -1.73
CA TYR A 152 -6.20 -8.45 -0.41
C TYR A 152 -6.89 -9.34 0.62
N LYS A 153 -7.94 -10.08 0.25
CA LYS A 153 -8.56 -11.08 1.14
C LYS A 153 -7.53 -12.13 1.60
N ARG A 154 -6.66 -12.62 0.70
CA ARG A 154 -5.58 -13.54 1.07
C ARG A 154 -4.53 -12.92 1.99
N LEU A 155 -4.34 -11.59 1.96
CA LEU A 155 -3.51 -10.86 2.91
C LEU A 155 -4.22 -10.61 4.26
N GLY A 156 -5.47 -11.06 4.40
CA GLY A 156 -6.27 -10.96 5.62
C GLY A 156 -7.10 -9.68 5.73
N PHE A 157 -7.33 -8.97 4.63
CA PHE A 157 -8.27 -7.86 4.60
C PHE A 157 -9.70 -8.37 4.52
N LEU A 158 -10.60 -7.66 5.20
CA LEU A 158 -12.03 -7.89 5.27
C LEU A 158 -12.76 -6.78 4.52
N SER A 159 -13.94 -7.08 4.01
CA SER A 159 -14.87 -6.08 3.45
C SER A 159 -15.93 -5.72 4.49
N LEU A 160 -16.41 -4.49 4.49
CA LEU A 160 -17.57 -4.08 5.26
C LEU A 160 -18.86 -4.56 4.60
N GLN A 161 -19.95 -4.58 5.38
CA GLN A 161 -21.27 -4.67 4.82
C GLN A 161 -21.59 -3.41 4.03
N LYS A 162 -22.42 -3.52 3.00
CA LYS A 162 -22.67 -2.44 2.04
C LYS A 162 -23.14 -1.12 2.68
N GLN A 163 -23.94 -1.20 3.74
CA GLN A 163 -24.42 -0.02 4.46
C GLN A 163 -23.29 0.71 5.21
N ASP A 164 -22.42 -0.04 5.88
CA ASP A 164 -21.27 0.51 6.60
C ASP A 164 -20.22 1.07 5.64
N GLU A 165 -20.00 0.40 4.51
CA GLU A 165 -19.13 0.87 3.45
C GLU A 165 -19.59 2.21 2.88
N GLN A 166 -20.89 2.36 2.60
CA GLN A 166 -21.46 3.63 2.15
C GLN A 166 -21.26 4.75 3.18
N PHE A 167 -21.38 4.44 4.47
CA PHE A 167 -21.15 5.42 5.52
C PHE A 167 -19.67 5.85 5.58
N VAL A 168 -18.73 4.90 5.42
CA VAL A 168 -17.30 5.22 5.32
C VAL A 168 -17.02 6.13 4.12
N TYR A 169 -17.62 5.88 2.95
CA TYR A 169 -17.45 6.76 1.78
C TYR A 169 -17.99 8.17 2.01
N GLN A 170 -19.13 8.31 2.67
CA GLN A 170 -19.74 9.60 2.95
C GLN A 170 -18.95 10.43 3.97
N THR A 171 -18.28 9.78 4.91
CA THR A 171 -17.62 10.43 6.03
C THR A 171 -16.12 10.59 5.89
N CYS A 172 -15.45 9.65 5.26
CA CYS A 172 -14.00 9.69 5.09
C CYS A 172 -13.58 10.40 3.80
N LYS A 173 -14.53 10.82 2.94
CA LYS A 173 -14.30 11.52 1.67
C LYS A 173 -12.94 11.18 1.05
N PRO A 174 -12.75 9.99 0.57
CA PRO A 174 -11.53 9.74 -0.18
C PRO A 174 -11.55 10.69 -1.38
N SER A 175 -10.44 11.35 -1.63
CA SER A 175 -10.17 11.99 -2.92
C SER A 175 -10.03 10.93 -4.03
N TYR A 176 -10.52 9.74 -3.77
CA TYR A 176 -10.37 8.55 -4.59
C TYR A 176 -11.57 8.35 -5.47
N ASP A 177 -11.33 7.60 -6.53
CA ASP A 177 -12.37 7.12 -7.42
C ASP A 177 -13.47 6.42 -6.61
N VAL A 178 -14.72 6.85 -6.81
CA VAL A 178 -15.91 6.29 -6.18
C VAL A 178 -16.13 4.80 -6.49
N THR A 179 -15.37 4.24 -7.42
CA THR A 179 -15.38 2.81 -7.76
C THR A 179 -14.46 1.95 -6.88
N CYS A 180 -13.66 2.55 -5.99
CA CYS A 180 -12.81 1.79 -5.08
C CYS A 180 -13.62 1.11 -3.98
N ILE A 181 -13.20 -0.09 -3.60
CA ILE A 181 -13.79 -0.90 -2.52
C ILE A 181 -12.98 -0.69 -1.24
N PHE A 182 -13.66 -0.30 -0.17
CA PHE A 182 -13.05 -0.20 1.14
C PHE A 182 -12.77 -1.60 1.71
N MET A 183 -11.54 -1.81 2.15
CA MET A 183 -11.14 -3.04 2.83
C MET A 183 -10.29 -2.70 4.05
N TYR A 184 -10.39 -3.49 5.11
CA TYR A 184 -9.64 -3.29 6.34
C TYR A 184 -9.10 -4.59 6.91
N LYS A 185 -8.04 -4.47 7.71
CA LYS A 185 -7.44 -5.57 8.47
C LYS A 185 -7.33 -5.12 9.92
N LEU A 186 -7.82 -5.95 10.84
CA LEU A 186 -7.65 -5.74 12.28
C LEU A 186 -6.16 -5.92 12.66
N LEU A 187 -5.68 -5.06 13.54
CA LEU A 187 -4.30 -5.04 14.01
C LEU A 187 -4.17 -5.62 15.41
#